data_3e0840c999ea347c803f82f00a43a4e6
#
_entry.id   3e0840c999ea347c803f82f00a43a4e6
#
_cell.length_a   1.000
_cell.length_b   1.000
_cell.length_c   1.000
_cell.angle_alpha   90.00
_cell.angle_beta   90.00
_cell.angle_gamma   90.00
#
_symmetry.space_group_name_H-M   'P 1'
#
loop_
_entity.id
_entity.type
_entity.pdbx_description
1 polymer ?
#
loop_
_entity_poly.entity_id
_entity_poly.type
_entity_poly.pdbx_seq_one_letter_code
_entity_poly.pdbx_strand_id
1 'polypeptide(L)'
;MTLKMNKTEWELIVKSFRQLGGIADNVELRKGQLGRGVFKSNPERKSLIMTPENVLIERNNVVLNEGNIVIKFDPAMTREAKEFAEYYYNLFSWGNGGNRDSQSFLKQITSLPASVKNALERHRFIDKRILNYRDNTETVLERFIDERAFQFKGKSVLVPMLELVNHSNYSPPFRVTKNGLETPPGEAECQEILHKYSGKNSAMSLWRSYGFTAKSIVSFSVPFEITINEASILFRCFGQQEATTNENNFYQINPQLVSI
;
A
#
# COMPACT_ATOMS: atom_id res chain seq x y z
N MET A 1 -3.41 12.82 19.60
CA MET A 1 -2.06 13.00 20.19
C MET A 1 -1.07 12.44 19.19
N THR A 2 -0.35 13.29 18.46
CA THR A 2 0.64 12.85 17.47
C THR A 2 1.88 12.43 18.26
N LEU A 3 2.18 11.14 18.33
CA LEU A 3 3.43 10.67 18.90
C LEU A 3 4.58 11.38 18.17
N LYS A 4 5.34 12.20 18.90
CA LYS A 4 6.62 12.71 18.40
C LYS A 4 7.49 11.48 18.16
N MET A 5 7.80 11.24 16.91
CA MET A 5 8.67 10.16 16.48
C MET A 5 10.02 10.32 17.19
N ASN A 6 10.39 9.33 17.99
CA ASN A 6 11.65 9.35 18.70
C ASN A 6 12.76 8.89 17.74
N LYS A 7 13.71 9.77 17.46
CA LYS A 7 14.86 9.48 16.59
C LYS A 7 15.61 8.22 17.01
N THR A 8 15.72 8.00 18.31
CA THR A 8 16.37 6.82 18.89
C THR A 8 15.64 5.52 18.55
N GLU A 9 14.29 5.52 18.54
CA GLU A 9 13.50 4.35 18.16
C GLU A 9 13.68 4.00 16.67
N TRP A 10 13.73 5.01 15.80
CA TRP A 10 14.02 4.80 14.39
C TRP A 10 15.41 4.19 14.16
N GLU A 11 16.43 4.72 14.85
CA GLU A 11 17.80 4.20 14.78
C GLU A 11 17.89 2.74 15.27
N LEU A 12 17.17 2.38 16.34
CA LEU A 12 17.08 1.01 16.81
C LEU A 12 16.42 0.07 15.80
N ILE A 13 15.30 0.48 15.20
CA ILE A 13 14.64 -0.31 14.16
C ILE A 13 15.56 -0.52 12.95
N VAL A 14 16.20 0.53 12.46
CA VAL A 14 17.14 0.43 11.33
C VAL A 14 18.30 -0.52 11.67
N LYS A 15 18.82 -0.45 12.88
CA LYS A 15 19.88 -1.36 13.35
C LYS A 15 19.40 -2.82 13.35
N SER A 16 18.25 -3.10 13.96
CA SER A 16 17.69 -4.46 14.01
C SER A 16 17.35 -4.98 12.60
N PHE A 17 16.80 -4.13 11.74
CA PHE A 17 16.52 -4.48 10.35
C PHE A 17 17.79 -4.89 9.59
N ARG A 18 18.89 -4.15 9.78
CA ARG A 18 20.20 -4.48 9.16
C ARG A 18 20.78 -5.80 9.68
N GLN A 19 20.59 -6.11 10.96
CA GLN A 19 21.01 -7.39 11.53
C GLN A 19 20.30 -8.60 10.91
N LEU A 20 19.09 -8.40 10.39
CA LEU A 20 18.31 -9.41 9.67
C LEU A 20 18.62 -9.46 8.17
N GLY A 21 19.65 -8.75 7.71
CA GLY A 21 20.05 -8.70 6.31
C GLY A 21 19.36 -7.62 5.49
N GLY A 22 18.55 -6.78 6.12
CA GLY A 22 17.91 -5.63 5.46
C GLY A 22 18.90 -4.52 5.13
N ILE A 23 18.61 -3.74 4.10
CA ILE A 23 19.33 -2.51 3.78
C ILE A 23 18.41 -1.33 4.03
N ALA A 24 18.87 -0.38 4.84
CA ALA A 24 18.24 0.92 5.05
C ALA A 24 19.38 1.96 5.06
N ASP A 25 19.84 2.34 3.87
CA ASP A 25 20.98 3.23 3.72
C ASP A 25 20.53 4.64 3.37
N ASN A 26 21.10 5.61 4.06
CA ASN A 26 20.82 7.04 3.91
C ASN A 26 19.31 7.36 4.01
N VAL A 27 18.62 6.83 5.03
CA VAL A 27 17.18 6.97 5.21
C VAL A 27 16.82 7.47 6.60
N GLU A 28 15.86 8.34 6.67
CA GLU A 28 15.23 8.79 7.92
C GLU A 28 13.71 8.83 7.78
N LEU A 29 13.00 8.60 8.87
CA LEU A 29 11.54 8.69 8.92
C LEU A 29 11.15 10.07 9.44
N ARG A 30 10.36 10.83 8.69
CA ARG A 30 9.85 12.13 9.13
C ARG A 30 8.49 12.46 8.53
N LYS A 31 7.87 13.54 9.00
CA LYS A 31 6.63 14.06 8.44
C LYS A 31 6.97 14.99 7.28
N GLY A 32 6.38 14.72 6.12
CA GLY A 32 6.44 15.55 4.91
C GLY A 32 5.06 16.06 4.50
N GLN A 33 4.95 16.51 3.26
CA GLN A 33 3.69 17.01 2.68
C GLN A 33 2.65 15.89 2.48
N LEU A 34 3.10 14.67 2.22
CA LEU A 34 2.25 13.48 2.04
C LEU A 34 1.96 12.75 3.36
N GLY A 35 2.26 13.38 4.49
CA GLY A 35 2.16 12.76 5.80
C GLY A 35 3.51 12.22 6.28
N ARG A 36 3.50 11.07 6.96
CA ARG A 36 4.72 10.38 7.37
C ARG A 36 5.31 9.64 6.16
N GLY A 37 6.60 9.77 5.96
CA GLY A 37 7.31 9.13 4.85
C GLY A 37 8.79 8.94 5.14
N VAL A 38 9.47 8.27 4.23
CA VAL A 38 10.91 8.03 4.29
C VAL A 38 11.65 9.06 3.45
N PHE A 39 12.68 9.65 4.02
CA PHE A 39 13.46 10.73 3.42
C PHE A 39 14.93 10.36 3.40
N LYS A 40 15.69 11.01 2.53
CA LYS A 40 17.15 10.94 2.57
C LYS A 40 17.67 11.69 3.81
N SER A 41 18.52 11.04 4.59
CA SER A 41 19.24 11.69 5.70
C SER A 41 20.29 12.69 5.18
N ASN A 42 20.91 12.38 4.03
CA ASN A 42 21.80 13.27 3.29
C ASN A 42 21.29 13.36 1.84
N PRO A 43 20.85 14.55 1.36
CA PRO A 43 20.27 14.71 0.02
C PRO A 43 21.25 14.43 -1.12
N GLU A 44 22.55 14.59 -0.92
CA GLU A 44 23.57 14.37 -1.93
C GLU A 44 23.92 12.90 -2.16
N ARG A 45 23.50 12.02 -1.24
CA ARG A 45 23.76 10.58 -1.31
C ARG A 45 22.54 9.83 -1.83
N LYS A 46 22.80 8.74 -2.57
CA LYS A 46 21.73 7.79 -2.92
C LYS A 46 21.19 7.13 -1.65
N SER A 47 19.93 6.78 -1.69
CA SER A 47 19.24 6.04 -0.63
C SER A 47 18.77 4.70 -1.17
N LEU A 48 18.71 3.70 -0.30
CA LEU A 48 18.21 2.36 -0.62
C LEU A 48 17.53 1.77 0.61
N ILE A 49 16.33 1.21 0.39
CA ILE A 49 15.72 0.26 1.31
C ILE A 49 15.59 -1.06 0.56
N MET A 50 16.05 -2.15 1.14
CA MET A 50 15.83 -3.50 0.65
C MET A 50 15.35 -4.36 1.82
N THR A 51 14.15 -4.90 1.72
CA THR A 51 13.58 -5.83 2.69
C THR A 51 13.81 -7.24 2.21
N PRO A 52 14.62 -8.05 2.93
CA PRO A 52 14.95 -9.41 2.53
C PRO A 52 13.75 -10.35 2.75
N GLU A 53 13.75 -11.45 2.00
CA GLU A 53 12.63 -12.42 1.99
C GLU A 53 12.29 -12.98 3.37
N ASN A 54 13.29 -13.23 4.21
CA ASN A 54 13.10 -13.76 5.57
C ASN A 54 12.42 -12.78 6.55
N VAL A 55 12.20 -11.53 6.16
CA VAL A 55 11.48 -10.51 6.96
C VAL A 55 10.09 -10.23 6.38
N LEU A 56 9.77 -10.77 5.21
CA LEU A 56 8.44 -10.64 4.61
C LEU A 56 7.42 -11.47 5.40
N ILE A 57 6.25 -10.89 5.64
CA ILE A 57 5.21 -11.53 6.44
C ILE A 57 4.04 -11.87 5.55
N GLU A 58 3.71 -13.15 5.40
CA GLU A 58 2.52 -13.54 4.68
C GLU A 58 1.26 -12.97 5.34
N ARG A 59 0.35 -12.44 4.54
CA ARG A 59 -0.92 -11.85 4.99
C ARG A 59 -1.65 -12.71 6.03
N ASN A 60 -1.74 -14.01 5.79
CA ASN A 60 -2.51 -14.94 6.60
C ASN A 60 -1.86 -15.23 7.98
N ASN A 61 -0.61 -14.81 8.15
CA ASN A 61 0.12 -14.96 9.42
C ASN A 61 -0.05 -13.76 10.35
N VAL A 62 -0.73 -12.70 9.90
CA VAL A 62 -0.97 -11.48 10.69
C VAL A 62 -2.30 -11.59 11.42
N VAL A 63 -2.28 -11.45 12.74
CA VAL A 63 -3.49 -11.45 13.59
C VAL A 63 -3.39 -10.35 14.64
N LEU A 64 -4.52 -10.07 15.31
CA LEU A 64 -4.53 -9.19 16.48
C LEU A 64 -4.64 -10.02 17.77
N ASN A 65 -3.86 -9.60 18.75
CA ASN A 65 -4.02 -10.03 20.14
C ASN A 65 -4.01 -8.78 21.03
N GLU A 66 -5.08 -8.56 21.77
CA GLU A 66 -5.26 -7.39 22.66
C GLU A 66 -4.96 -6.04 21.95
N GLY A 67 -5.38 -5.93 20.68
CA GLY A 67 -5.20 -4.71 19.86
C GLY A 67 -3.81 -4.55 19.22
N ASN A 68 -2.86 -5.44 19.51
CA ASN A 68 -1.53 -5.46 18.92
C ASN A 68 -1.45 -6.47 17.76
N ILE A 69 -0.62 -6.15 16.77
CA ILE A 69 -0.26 -7.12 15.71
C ILE A 69 0.64 -8.19 16.31
N VAL A 70 0.26 -9.43 16.06
CA VAL A 70 1.02 -10.64 16.37
C VAL A 70 1.19 -11.45 15.10
N ILE A 71 2.40 -11.97 14.88
CA ILE A 71 2.71 -12.82 13.75
C ILE A 71 2.58 -14.29 14.18
N LYS A 72 1.72 -15.05 13.49
CA LYS A 72 1.62 -16.49 13.71
C LYS A 72 2.94 -17.18 13.40
N PHE A 73 3.11 -18.37 13.95
CA PHE A 73 4.29 -19.18 13.65
C PHE A 73 4.40 -19.45 12.14
N ASP A 74 5.57 -19.16 11.61
CA ASP A 74 5.97 -19.44 10.23
C ASP A 74 7.34 -20.13 10.27
N PRO A 75 7.45 -21.38 9.82
CA PRO A 75 8.72 -22.12 9.86
C PRO A 75 9.81 -21.48 8.97
N ALA A 76 9.43 -20.64 8.01
CA ALA A 76 10.37 -19.90 7.15
C ALA A 76 10.94 -18.63 7.81
N MET A 77 10.37 -18.20 8.95
CA MET A 77 10.75 -16.98 9.65
C MET A 77 11.51 -17.32 10.94
N THR A 78 12.65 -16.68 11.16
CA THR A 78 13.38 -16.82 12.43
C THR A 78 12.63 -16.09 13.55
N ARG A 79 12.93 -16.46 14.80
CA ARG A 79 12.36 -15.80 15.97
C ARG A 79 12.67 -14.30 15.99
N GLU A 80 13.89 -13.93 15.66
CA GLU A 80 14.37 -12.54 15.64
C GLU A 80 13.63 -11.73 14.54
N ALA A 81 13.37 -12.33 13.38
CA ALA A 81 12.62 -11.68 12.31
C ALA A 81 11.15 -11.46 12.72
N LYS A 82 10.55 -12.41 13.43
CA LYS A 82 9.20 -12.29 13.97
C LYS A 82 9.13 -11.17 15.03
N GLU A 83 10.01 -11.19 16.03
CA GLU A 83 10.07 -10.18 17.09
C GLU A 83 10.29 -8.76 16.51
N PHE A 84 11.17 -8.64 15.50
CA PHE A 84 11.37 -7.40 14.77
C PHE A 84 10.08 -6.93 14.09
N ALA A 85 9.40 -7.82 13.35
CA ALA A 85 8.20 -7.48 12.62
C ALA A 85 7.06 -7.03 13.56
N GLU A 86 6.81 -7.76 14.63
CA GLU A 86 5.81 -7.39 15.65
C GLU A 86 6.13 -6.03 16.27
N TYR A 87 7.38 -5.80 16.68
CA TYR A 87 7.83 -4.52 17.23
C TYR A 87 7.66 -3.38 16.23
N TYR A 88 8.11 -3.59 14.97
CA TYR A 88 8.00 -2.62 13.90
C TYR A 88 6.54 -2.22 13.62
N TYR A 89 5.64 -3.19 13.41
CA TYR A 89 4.24 -2.88 13.09
C TYR A 89 3.53 -2.19 14.25
N ASN A 90 3.74 -2.65 15.47
CA ASN A 90 3.09 -2.05 16.64
C ASN A 90 3.62 -0.65 16.95
N LEU A 91 4.86 -0.33 16.65
CA LEU A 91 5.44 0.97 16.94
C LEU A 91 5.31 1.97 15.77
N PHE A 92 5.61 1.53 14.54
CA PHE A 92 5.77 2.44 13.39
C PHE A 92 4.61 2.42 12.39
N SER A 93 3.78 1.39 12.37
CA SER A 93 2.73 1.25 11.37
C SER A 93 1.34 1.17 12.00
N TRP A 94 0.90 0.00 12.41
CA TRP A 94 -0.40 -0.20 13.05
C TRP A 94 -0.61 0.69 14.27
N GLY A 95 0.29 0.63 15.25
CA GLY A 95 0.19 1.39 16.50
C GLY A 95 0.40 2.89 16.34
N ASN A 96 1.13 3.32 15.30
CA ASN A 96 1.37 4.75 15.01
C ASN A 96 0.32 5.36 14.04
N GLY A 97 -0.91 4.94 14.18
CA GLY A 97 -2.05 5.54 13.49
C GLY A 97 -2.61 4.73 12.35
N GLY A 98 -1.91 3.72 11.83
CA GLY A 98 -2.40 2.89 10.72
C GLY A 98 -3.75 2.24 11.00
N ASN A 99 -3.99 1.81 12.25
CA ASN A 99 -5.28 1.29 12.70
C ASN A 99 -6.39 2.37 12.61
N ARG A 100 -6.09 3.59 13.04
CA ARG A 100 -7.06 4.72 13.03
C ARG A 100 -7.35 5.19 11.62
N ASP A 101 -6.33 5.22 10.76
CA ASP A 101 -6.48 5.63 9.35
C ASP A 101 -7.37 4.63 8.61
N SER A 102 -7.13 3.33 8.77
CA SER A 102 -7.96 2.27 8.19
C SER A 102 -9.38 2.29 8.73
N GLN A 103 -9.57 2.49 10.05
CA GLN A 103 -10.90 2.64 10.66
C GLN A 103 -11.62 3.89 10.14
N SER A 104 -10.92 5.02 10.03
CA SER A 104 -11.47 6.27 9.51
C SER A 104 -11.97 6.11 8.07
N PHE A 105 -11.19 5.44 7.22
CA PHE A 105 -11.60 5.13 5.85
C PHE A 105 -12.87 4.27 5.82
N LEU A 106 -12.94 3.21 6.63
CA LEU A 106 -14.12 2.34 6.71
C LEU A 106 -15.36 3.13 7.16
N LYS A 107 -15.23 4.03 8.15
CA LYS A 107 -16.30 4.91 8.59
C LYS A 107 -16.75 5.89 7.50
N GLN A 108 -15.83 6.44 6.72
CA GLN A 108 -16.16 7.29 5.57
C GLN A 108 -16.95 6.51 4.51
N ILE A 109 -16.57 5.29 4.18
CA ILE A 109 -17.31 4.44 3.24
C ILE A 109 -18.72 4.16 3.72
N THR A 110 -18.90 3.80 5.00
CA THR A 110 -20.24 3.49 5.54
C THR A 110 -21.15 4.71 5.63
N SER A 111 -20.59 5.91 5.73
CA SER A 111 -21.33 7.18 5.74
C SER A 111 -21.78 7.65 4.36
N LEU A 112 -21.33 7.02 3.27
CA LEU A 112 -21.74 7.38 1.92
C LEU A 112 -23.25 7.19 1.72
N PRO A 113 -23.91 8.03 0.90
CA PRO A 113 -25.32 7.86 0.54
C PRO A 113 -25.60 6.46 -0.01
N ALA A 114 -26.79 5.93 0.27
CA ALA A 114 -27.19 4.58 -0.18
C ALA A 114 -27.06 4.40 -1.70
N SER A 115 -27.42 5.41 -2.49
CA SER A 115 -27.27 5.38 -3.95
C SER A 115 -25.81 5.19 -4.40
N VAL A 116 -24.85 5.85 -3.70
CA VAL A 116 -23.42 5.73 -3.99
C VAL A 116 -22.91 4.34 -3.58
N LYS A 117 -23.30 3.87 -2.38
CA LYS A 117 -22.94 2.51 -1.93
C LYS A 117 -23.45 1.43 -2.88
N ASN A 118 -24.70 1.53 -3.32
CA ASN A 118 -25.28 0.60 -4.29
C ASN A 118 -24.54 0.62 -5.62
N ALA A 119 -24.11 1.79 -6.11
CA ALA A 119 -23.31 1.90 -7.33
C ALA A 119 -21.93 1.25 -7.15
N LEU A 120 -21.24 1.50 -6.03
CA LEU A 120 -19.94 0.90 -5.74
C LEU A 120 -20.01 -0.63 -5.62
N GLU A 121 -21.08 -1.16 -5.01
CA GLU A 121 -21.33 -2.60 -4.91
C GLU A 121 -21.65 -3.21 -6.29
N ARG A 122 -22.62 -2.62 -7.01
CA ARG A 122 -23.05 -3.07 -8.34
C ARG A 122 -21.88 -3.18 -9.31
N HIS A 123 -21.01 -2.19 -9.32
CA HIS A 123 -19.84 -2.18 -10.19
C HIS A 123 -18.61 -2.89 -9.58
N ARG A 124 -18.78 -3.56 -8.45
CA ARG A 124 -17.72 -4.33 -7.76
C ARG A 124 -16.45 -3.50 -7.47
N PHE A 125 -16.63 -2.21 -7.22
CA PHE A 125 -15.52 -1.33 -6.83
C PHE A 125 -15.10 -1.56 -5.38
N ILE A 126 -16.06 -1.82 -4.51
CA ILE A 126 -15.83 -2.07 -3.08
C ILE A 126 -16.60 -3.33 -2.68
N ASP A 127 -15.97 -4.16 -1.86
CA ASP A 127 -16.57 -5.36 -1.31
C ASP A 127 -17.74 -5.02 -0.38
N LYS A 128 -18.80 -5.80 -0.44
CA LYS A 128 -19.99 -5.65 0.40
C LYS A 128 -19.67 -5.64 1.89
N ARG A 129 -18.66 -6.38 2.34
CA ARG A 129 -18.21 -6.40 3.74
C ARG A 129 -17.73 -5.03 4.19
N ILE A 130 -17.01 -4.32 3.34
CA ILE A 130 -16.53 -2.96 3.60
C ILE A 130 -17.70 -1.97 3.63
N LEU A 131 -18.63 -2.09 2.67
CA LEU A 131 -19.81 -1.22 2.60
C LEU A 131 -20.73 -1.35 3.81
N ASN A 132 -20.73 -2.52 4.48
CA ASN A 132 -21.52 -2.84 5.66
C ASN A 132 -20.68 -2.94 6.94
N TYR A 133 -19.54 -2.30 6.97
CA TYR A 133 -18.64 -2.30 8.14
C TYR A 133 -19.37 -1.85 9.42
N ARG A 134 -19.21 -2.61 10.51
CA ARG A 134 -19.85 -2.41 11.82
C ARG A 134 -18.80 -2.37 12.94
N ASP A 135 -17.83 -1.50 12.84
CA ASP A 135 -16.79 -1.27 13.88
C ASP A 135 -16.12 -2.57 14.39
N ASN A 136 -15.79 -3.45 13.46
CA ASN A 136 -15.14 -4.71 13.71
C ASN A 136 -13.63 -4.58 13.52
N THR A 137 -12.86 -4.92 14.54
CA THR A 137 -11.40 -4.82 14.55
C THR A 137 -10.73 -5.71 13.50
N GLU A 138 -11.30 -6.88 13.20
CA GLU A 138 -10.80 -7.76 12.15
C GLU A 138 -10.89 -7.10 10.77
N THR A 139 -12.02 -6.44 10.47
CA THR A 139 -12.19 -5.70 9.21
C THR A 139 -11.21 -4.52 9.12
N VAL A 140 -10.90 -3.87 10.24
CA VAL A 140 -9.86 -2.82 10.30
C VAL A 140 -8.49 -3.41 9.99
N LEU A 141 -8.16 -4.57 10.56
CA LEU A 141 -6.91 -5.28 10.26
C LEU A 141 -6.83 -5.70 8.80
N GLU A 142 -7.88 -6.31 8.25
CA GLU A 142 -7.94 -6.67 6.84
C GLU A 142 -7.70 -5.45 5.95
N ARG A 143 -8.34 -4.33 6.25
CA ARG A 143 -8.15 -3.08 5.52
C ARG A 143 -6.71 -2.56 5.64
N PHE A 144 -6.16 -2.56 6.84
CA PHE A 144 -4.76 -2.17 7.09
C PHE A 144 -3.78 -3.01 6.26
N ILE A 145 -4.00 -4.32 6.20
CA ILE A 145 -3.18 -5.24 5.41
C ILE A 145 -3.35 -4.95 3.92
N ASP A 146 -4.59 -4.78 3.43
CA ASP A 146 -4.88 -4.50 2.01
C ASP A 146 -4.19 -3.23 1.50
N GLU A 147 -4.06 -2.21 2.35
CA GLU A 147 -3.36 -0.97 2.03
C GLU A 147 -1.85 -1.12 1.90
N ARG A 148 -1.26 -2.17 2.49
CA ARG A 148 0.20 -2.33 2.67
C ARG A 148 0.78 -3.59 2.08
N ALA A 149 -0.07 -4.50 1.64
CA ALA A 149 0.39 -5.78 1.11
C ALA A 149 0.94 -5.65 -0.32
N PHE A 150 2.01 -6.38 -0.56
CA PHE A 150 2.68 -6.49 -1.85
C PHE A 150 2.55 -7.92 -2.39
N GLN A 151 2.66 -8.06 -3.71
CA GLN A 151 2.75 -9.39 -4.32
C GLN A 151 4.22 -9.78 -4.46
N PHE A 152 4.60 -10.86 -3.81
CA PHE A 152 5.94 -11.44 -3.89
C PHE A 152 5.87 -12.95 -4.10
N LYS A 153 6.43 -13.43 -5.19
CA LYS A 153 6.42 -14.87 -5.57
C LYS A 153 5.02 -15.52 -5.47
N GLY A 154 3.99 -14.81 -5.91
CA GLY A 154 2.60 -15.30 -5.88
C GLY A 154 1.90 -15.22 -4.52
N LYS A 155 2.55 -14.71 -3.49
CA LYS A 155 2.00 -14.52 -2.16
C LYS A 155 1.73 -13.04 -1.88
N SER A 156 0.69 -12.77 -1.09
CA SER A 156 0.42 -11.43 -0.53
C SER A 156 1.19 -11.28 0.77
N VAL A 157 2.12 -10.33 0.82
CA VAL A 157 3.04 -10.14 1.96
C VAL A 157 3.05 -8.69 2.44
N LEU A 158 3.19 -8.47 3.74
CA LEU A 158 3.58 -7.20 4.32
C LEU A 158 5.10 -7.05 4.26
N VAL A 159 5.55 -5.83 3.96
CA VAL A 159 6.97 -5.53 3.69
C VAL A 159 7.44 -4.43 4.62
N PRO A 160 7.99 -4.79 5.80
CA PRO A 160 8.51 -3.80 6.75
C PRO A 160 9.49 -2.83 6.09
N MET A 161 9.50 -1.60 6.53
CA MET A 161 10.29 -0.48 6.02
C MET A 161 9.82 0.05 4.66
N LEU A 162 9.57 -0.80 3.65
CA LEU A 162 9.11 -0.36 2.33
C LEU A 162 7.69 0.22 2.36
N GLU A 163 6.81 -0.28 3.23
CA GLU A 163 5.43 0.22 3.36
C GLU A 163 5.36 1.68 3.85
N LEU A 164 6.45 2.22 4.38
CA LEU A 164 6.54 3.62 4.82
C LEU A 164 6.87 4.58 3.68
N VAL A 165 7.21 4.07 2.50
CA VAL A 165 7.55 4.87 1.32
C VAL A 165 6.28 5.32 0.62
N ASN A 166 6.11 6.63 0.46
CA ASN A 166 4.91 7.22 -0.10
C ASN A 166 4.83 7.06 -1.63
N HIS A 167 3.62 7.29 -2.16
CA HIS A 167 3.31 7.15 -3.57
C HIS A 167 3.68 8.38 -4.40
N SER A 168 4.21 8.14 -5.60
CA SER A 168 4.24 9.11 -6.69
C SER A 168 3.91 8.41 -8.02
N ASN A 169 3.07 9.03 -8.84
CA ASN A 169 2.79 8.53 -10.18
C ASN A 169 4.00 8.56 -11.12
N TYR A 170 4.98 9.39 -10.81
CA TYR A 170 6.17 9.65 -11.63
C TYR A 170 7.39 8.84 -11.20
N SER A 171 7.36 8.27 -10.00
CA SER A 171 8.44 7.42 -9.53
C SER A 171 8.35 6.01 -10.10
N PRO A 172 9.47 5.30 -10.27
CA PRO A 172 9.45 3.91 -10.67
C PRO A 172 8.82 3.02 -9.59
N PRO A 173 8.31 1.83 -9.95
CA PRO A 173 7.79 0.87 -8.99
C PRO A 173 8.92 0.25 -8.17
N PHE A 174 8.56 -0.43 -7.07
CA PHE A 174 9.49 -1.32 -6.38
C PHE A 174 10.07 -2.37 -7.30
N ARG A 175 11.28 -2.78 -7.01
CA ARG A 175 11.94 -3.87 -7.70
C ARG A 175 11.85 -5.15 -6.88
N VAL A 176 11.35 -6.20 -7.51
CA VAL A 176 11.42 -7.55 -6.97
C VAL A 176 12.79 -8.12 -7.34
N THR A 177 13.56 -8.53 -6.34
CA THR A 177 14.86 -9.17 -6.51
C THR A 177 14.77 -10.64 -6.09
N LYS A 178 15.82 -11.40 -6.37
CA LYS A 178 15.90 -12.79 -5.87
C LYS A 178 15.92 -12.88 -4.34
N ASN A 179 16.35 -11.82 -3.68
CA ASN A 179 16.58 -11.79 -2.23
C ASN A 179 15.46 -11.05 -1.46
N GLY A 180 14.51 -10.40 -2.13
CA GLY A 180 13.45 -9.61 -1.48
C GLY A 180 12.91 -8.48 -2.36
N LEU A 181 12.48 -7.41 -1.73
CA LEU A 181 11.93 -6.21 -2.37
C LEU A 181 12.80 -5.00 -2.04
N GLU A 182 13.00 -4.13 -3.03
CA GLU A 182 13.79 -2.91 -2.84
C GLU A 182 13.15 -1.67 -3.45
N THR A 183 13.43 -0.50 -2.86
CA THR A 183 13.10 0.78 -3.47
C THR A 183 13.92 0.97 -4.75
N PRO A 184 13.36 1.63 -5.78
CA PRO A 184 14.19 2.13 -6.88
C PRO A 184 15.21 3.15 -6.32
N PRO A 185 16.34 3.33 -7.01
CA PRO A 185 17.25 4.43 -6.66
C PRO A 185 16.47 5.73 -6.74
N GLY A 186 16.41 6.45 -5.62
CA GLY A 186 15.70 7.72 -5.56
C GLY A 186 16.36 8.75 -6.48
N GLU A 187 15.54 9.60 -7.12
CA GLU A 187 16.03 10.74 -7.89
C GLU A 187 16.88 11.65 -6.99
N ALA A 188 17.99 12.18 -7.53
CA ALA A 188 18.93 12.96 -6.75
C ALA A 188 18.30 14.23 -6.15
N GLU A 189 17.29 14.78 -6.83
CA GLU A 189 16.64 16.05 -6.45
C GLU A 189 15.52 15.90 -5.40
N CYS A 190 14.94 14.70 -5.25
CA CYS A 190 13.87 14.48 -4.28
C CYS A 190 14.43 14.05 -2.93
N GLN A 191 14.12 14.83 -1.88
CA GLN A 191 14.47 14.43 -0.51
C GLN A 191 13.62 13.28 0.00
N GLU A 192 12.33 13.23 -0.35
CA GLU A 192 11.43 12.13 -0.01
C GLU A 192 11.63 10.97 -0.99
N ILE A 193 11.75 9.76 -0.44
CA ILE A 193 11.83 8.54 -1.24
C ILE A 193 10.40 8.18 -1.61
N LEU A 194 10.12 8.12 -2.90
CA LEU A 194 8.81 7.86 -3.45
C LEU A 194 8.85 6.67 -4.40
N HIS A 195 7.74 5.96 -4.50
CA HIS A 195 7.60 4.90 -5.51
C HIS A 195 6.18 4.85 -6.08
N LYS A 196 6.03 4.20 -7.22
CA LYS A 196 4.74 3.97 -7.84
C LYS A 196 4.11 2.69 -7.28
N TYR A 197 2.96 2.80 -6.61
CA TYR A 197 2.29 1.66 -5.97
C TYR A 197 1.78 0.62 -6.98
N SER A 198 1.34 1.07 -8.16
CA SER A 198 0.91 0.17 -9.24
C SER A 198 1.06 0.87 -10.60
N GLY A 199 1.28 0.10 -11.66
CA GLY A 199 1.37 0.63 -13.03
C GLY A 199 0.04 1.12 -13.60
N LYS A 200 -1.10 0.69 -13.03
CA LYS A 200 -2.46 0.98 -13.54
C LYS A 200 -3.33 1.69 -12.49
N ASN A 201 -2.79 2.72 -11.84
CA ASN A 201 -3.52 3.45 -10.81
C ASN A 201 -4.47 4.48 -11.43
N SER A 202 -5.78 4.21 -11.40
CA SER A 202 -6.81 5.23 -11.57
C SER A 202 -7.07 5.93 -10.23
N ALA A 203 -7.67 7.13 -10.26
CA ALA A 203 -8.07 7.84 -9.04
C ALA A 203 -8.96 6.94 -8.15
N MET A 204 -9.89 6.19 -8.75
CA MET A 204 -10.77 5.26 -8.03
C MET A 204 -9.99 4.07 -7.43
N SER A 205 -9.01 3.52 -8.15
CA SER A 205 -8.20 2.41 -7.63
C SER A 205 -7.30 2.85 -6.48
N LEU A 206 -6.70 4.03 -6.57
CA LEU A 206 -5.91 4.61 -5.47
C LEU A 206 -6.78 4.89 -4.24
N TRP A 207 -7.95 5.51 -4.44
CA TRP A 207 -8.87 5.76 -3.35
C TRP A 207 -9.35 4.46 -2.68
N ARG A 208 -9.76 3.48 -3.48
CA ARG A 208 -10.20 2.19 -2.96
C ARG A 208 -9.11 1.45 -2.21
N SER A 209 -7.90 1.41 -2.74
CA SER A 209 -6.80 0.61 -2.18
C SER A 209 -6.06 1.33 -1.05
N TYR A 210 -5.95 2.65 -1.10
CA TYR A 210 -5.08 3.41 -0.21
C TYR A 210 -5.74 4.60 0.48
N GLY A 211 -7.01 4.89 0.19
CA GLY A 211 -7.75 5.98 0.82
C GLY A 211 -7.43 7.39 0.29
N PHE A 212 -6.64 7.53 -0.77
CA PHE A 212 -6.31 8.82 -1.37
C PHE A 212 -6.46 8.82 -2.89
N THR A 213 -6.44 10.00 -3.50
CA THR A 213 -6.41 10.18 -4.95
C THR A 213 -5.16 10.95 -5.37
N ALA A 214 -4.59 10.63 -6.53
CA ALA A 214 -3.49 11.40 -7.09
C ALA A 214 -4.00 12.69 -7.74
N LYS A 215 -3.19 13.76 -7.72
CA LYS A 215 -3.52 15.04 -8.36
C LYS A 215 -3.61 14.95 -9.89
N SER A 216 -2.86 14.04 -10.50
CA SER A 216 -2.88 13.78 -11.95
C SER A 216 -3.53 12.42 -12.23
N ILE A 217 -4.40 12.39 -13.23
CA ILE A 217 -5.00 11.15 -13.71
C ILE A 217 -4.03 10.54 -14.73
N VAL A 218 -3.36 9.46 -14.33
CA VAL A 218 -2.45 8.70 -15.22
C VAL A 218 -3.20 7.56 -15.90
N SER A 219 -4.25 7.06 -15.25
CA SER A 219 -5.13 6.03 -15.78
C SER A 219 -6.54 6.18 -15.23
N PHE A 220 -7.51 5.62 -15.94
CA PHE A 220 -8.89 5.58 -15.48
C PHE A 220 -9.49 4.18 -15.72
N SER A 221 -10.53 3.87 -14.96
CA SER A 221 -11.32 2.65 -15.14
C SER A 221 -12.79 3.04 -15.22
N VAL A 222 -13.45 2.68 -16.30
CA VAL A 222 -14.87 2.92 -16.52
C VAL A 222 -15.55 1.56 -16.64
N PRO A 223 -16.40 1.17 -15.67
CA PRO A 223 -17.23 -0.01 -15.83
C PRO A 223 -18.43 0.33 -16.71
N PHE A 224 -18.85 -0.61 -17.55
CA PHE A 224 -20.14 -0.57 -18.23
C PHE A 224 -20.74 -1.97 -18.29
N GLU A 225 -22.05 -2.03 -18.30
CA GLU A 225 -22.83 -3.27 -18.32
C GLU A 225 -23.60 -3.34 -19.63
N ILE A 226 -23.53 -4.48 -20.30
CA ILE A 226 -24.32 -4.80 -21.47
C ILE A 226 -25.29 -5.91 -21.09
N THR A 227 -26.57 -5.71 -21.31
CA THR A 227 -27.60 -6.73 -21.10
C THR A 227 -28.04 -7.28 -22.46
N ILE A 228 -27.91 -8.59 -22.65
CA ILE A 228 -28.33 -9.31 -23.86
C ILE A 228 -29.17 -10.51 -23.39
N ASN A 229 -30.42 -10.57 -23.84
CA ASN A 229 -31.32 -11.70 -23.52
C ASN A 229 -31.35 -12.04 -22.02
N GLU A 230 -31.56 -11.04 -21.17
CA GLU A 230 -31.58 -11.13 -19.70
C GLU A 230 -30.24 -11.46 -19.02
N ALA A 231 -29.20 -11.77 -19.78
CA ALA A 231 -27.85 -11.94 -19.26
C ALA A 231 -27.10 -10.59 -19.22
N SER A 232 -26.54 -10.25 -18.08
CA SER A 232 -25.74 -9.04 -17.92
C SER A 232 -24.25 -9.36 -17.93
N ILE A 233 -23.52 -8.67 -18.81
CA ILE A 233 -22.06 -8.76 -18.93
C ILE A 233 -21.46 -7.45 -18.46
N LEU A 234 -20.66 -7.51 -17.38
CA LEU A 234 -19.95 -6.35 -16.87
C LEU A 234 -18.55 -6.26 -17.45
N PHE A 235 -18.30 -5.18 -18.15
CA PHE A 235 -16.98 -4.83 -18.68
C PHE A 235 -16.32 -3.75 -17.83
N ARG A 236 -15.00 -3.80 -17.73
CA ARG A 236 -14.19 -2.69 -17.27
C ARG A 236 -13.26 -2.23 -18.40
N CYS A 237 -13.40 -0.97 -18.76
CA CYS A 237 -12.44 -0.32 -19.64
C CYS A 237 -11.40 0.41 -18.82
N PHE A 238 -10.13 0.15 -19.11
CA PHE A 238 -9.01 0.85 -18.51
C PHE A 238 -8.41 1.78 -19.57
N GLY A 239 -8.29 3.05 -19.23
CA GLY A 239 -7.51 4.00 -19.99
C GLY A 239 -6.21 4.30 -19.25
N GLN A 240 -5.13 4.33 -19.98
CA GLN A 240 -3.82 4.72 -19.46
C GLN A 240 -3.24 5.80 -20.38
N GLN A 241 -2.71 6.85 -19.79
CA GLN A 241 -1.93 7.82 -20.53
C GLN A 241 -0.60 7.19 -20.91
N GLU A 242 -0.32 7.10 -22.21
CA GLU A 242 1.02 6.72 -22.66
C GLU A 242 1.96 7.91 -22.49
N ALA A 243 3.16 7.64 -21.97
CA ALA A 243 4.22 8.63 -21.93
C ALA A 243 4.70 8.86 -23.38
N THR A 244 4.10 9.82 -24.05
CA THR A 244 4.56 10.25 -25.37
C THR A 244 5.47 11.45 -25.22
N THR A 245 6.59 11.42 -25.91
CA THR A 245 7.52 12.56 -26.03
C THR A 245 6.96 13.73 -26.86
N ASN A 246 5.75 13.59 -27.38
CA ASN A 246 5.05 14.59 -28.21
C ASN A 246 3.72 14.99 -27.54
N GLU A 247 3.29 16.24 -27.75
CA GLU A 247 2.17 16.95 -27.13
C GLU A 247 0.76 16.31 -27.29
N ASN A 248 0.64 15.16 -27.95
CA ASN A 248 -0.62 14.46 -28.11
C ASN A 248 -0.77 13.35 -27.06
N ASN A 249 -1.62 13.57 -26.08
CA ASN A 249 -2.01 12.57 -25.08
C ASN A 249 -2.94 11.54 -25.71
N PHE A 250 -2.43 10.35 -26.03
CA PHE A 250 -3.25 9.23 -26.43
C PHE A 250 -3.65 8.39 -25.22
N TYR A 251 -4.93 8.00 -25.15
CA TYR A 251 -5.44 7.06 -24.18
C TYR A 251 -5.67 5.71 -24.84
N GLN A 252 -5.00 4.68 -24.36
CA GLN A 252 -5.29 3.32 -24.75
C GLN A 252 -6.45 2.80 -23.90
N ILE A 253 -7.53 2.34 -24.55
CA ILE A 253 -8.68 1.72 -23.90
C ILE A 253 -8.58 0.21 -24.09
N ASN A 254 -8.40 -0.51 -23.01
CA ASN A 254 -8.36 -1.97 -23.02
C ASN A 254 -9.62 -2.51 -22.31
N PRO A 255 -10.62 -3.01 -23.03
CA PRO A 255 -11.78 -3.65 -22.43
C PRO A 255 -11.39 -4.98 -21.81
N GLN A 256 -11.90 -5.24 -20.63
CA GLN A 256 -11.70 -6.50 -19.92
C GLN A 256 -13.05 -7.04 -19.45
N LEU A 257 -13.36 -8.28 -19.81
CA LEU A 257 -14.50 -8.99 -19.25
C LEU A 257 -14.29 -9.25 -17.77
N VAL A 258 -15.24 -8.83 -16.95
CA VAL A 258 -15.17 -8.96 -15.50
C VAL A 258 -16.06 -10.09 -14.98
N SER A 259 -17.23 -10.29 -15.64
CA SER A 259 -18.16 -11.39 -15.32
C SER A 259 -19.15 -11.59 -16.46
N ILE A 260 -19.65 -12.78 -16.55
CA ILE A 260 -20.79 -13.19 -17.36
C ILE A 260 -21.92 -13.57 -16.41
#